data_8afa8bb99f3cc6d86a1aea3fb3519536
#
_entry.id   8afa8bb99f3cc6d86a1aea3fb3519536
#
_cell.length_a   1.000
_cell.length_b   1.000
_cell.length_c   1.000
_cell.angle_alpha   90.00
_cell.angle_beta   90.00
_cell.angle_gamma   90.00
#
_symmetry.space_group_name_H-M   'P 1'
#
loop_
_entity.id
_entity.type
_entity.pdbx_description
1 polymer ?
#
loop_
_entity_poly.entity_id
_entity_poly.type
_entity_poly.pdbx_seq_one_letter_code
_entity_poly.pdbx_strand_id
1 'polypeptide(L)'
;LKLHTLRENEDYYLGVFLVGAYQETLGDLHNLLGDTNVVSIRVHEDGSYSFVREIEGDTVADVLSYVEYDPKEMTKQFRAIAEQAIRDDLITPRERREIMNMYEEGMRGYPYFEQYRS
;
A
#
# COMPACT_ATOMS: atom_id res chain seq x y z
N LEU A 1 -16.65 1.34 -22.67
CA LEU A 1 -16.45 -0.02 -22.12
C LEU A 1 -17.77 -0.46 -21.47
N LYS A 2 -18.26 -1.65 -21.84
CA LYS A 2 -19.43 -2.21 -21.16
C LYS A 2 -18.91 -3.07 -19.98
N LEU A 3 -19.32 -2.70 -18.79
CA LEU A 3 -19.02 -3.44 -17.55
C LEU A 3 -20.30 -4.14 -17.06
N HIS A 4 -20.12 -5.16 -16.22
CA HIS A 4 -21.22 -5.78 -15.49
C HIS A 4 -21.79 -4.81 -14.44
N THR A 5 -23.02 -5.04 -14.03
CA THR A 5 -23.62 -4.28 -12.95
C THR A 5 -22.89 -4.58 -11.64
N LEU A 6 -22.48 -3.53 -10.94
CA LEU A 6 -21.91 -3.68 -9.60
C LEU A 6 -22.97 -4.19 -8.63
N ARG A 7 -22.60 -5.11 -7.77
CA ARG A 7 -23.45 -5.63 -6.69
C ARG A 7 -22.90 -5.20 -5.35
N GLU A 8 -23.78 -4.84 -4.44
CA GLU A 8 -23.38 -4.54 -3.06
C GLU A 8 -22.74 -5.77 -2.42
N ASN A 9 -21.64 -5.55 -1.69
CA ASN A 9 -20.87 -6.58 -0.99
C ASN A 9 -20.19 -7.66 -1.87
N GLU A 10 -20.07 -7.42 -3.17
CA GLU A 10 -19.24 -8.24 -4.08
C GLU A 10 -18.04 -7.44 -4.57
N ASP A 11 -16.85 -8.01 -4.41
CA ASP A 11 -15.65 -7.44 -5.01
C ASP A 11 -15.72 -7.53 -6.53
N TYR A 12 -15.44 -6.43 -7.22
CA TYR A 12 -15.46 -6.38 -8.67
C TYR A 12 -14.04 -6.23 -9.22
N TYR A 13 -13.55 -7.28 -9.85
CA TYR A 13 -12.20 -7.31 -10.40
C TYR A 13 -12.21 -7.05 -11.90
N LEU A 14 -11.27 -6.24 -12.35
CA LEU A 14 -11.01 -5.99 -13.77
C LEU A 14 -9.65 -6.58 -14.14
N GLY A 15 -9.64 -7.46 -15.13
CA GLY A 15 -8.41 -8.00 -15.70
C GLY A 15 -8.02 -7.22 -16.96
N VAL A 16 -6.77 -6.79 -17.04
CA VAL A 16 -6.17 -6.21 -18.24
C VAL A 16 -5.09 -7.17 -18.73
N PHE A 17 -5.33 -7.78 -19.89
CA PHE A 17 -4.48 -8.83 -20.43
C PHE A 17 -3.49 -8.30 -21.46
N LEU A 18 -2.38 -9.04 -21.65
CA LEU A 18 -1.35 -8.76 -22.65
C LEU A 18 -0.69 -7.38 -22.47
N VAL A 19 -0.63 -6.91 -21.23
CA VAL A 19 0.12 -5.72 -20.85
C VAL A 19 1.55 -6.13 -20.48
N GLY A 20 2.52 -5.28 -20.78
CA GLY A 20 3.92 -5.58 -20.63
C GLY A 20 4.65 -4.64 -19.67
N ALA A 21 5.98 -4.70 -19.71
CA ALA A 21 6.90 -3.97 -18.86
C ALA A 21 6.69 -2.43 -18.82
N TYR A 22 6.01 -1.86 -19.80
CA TYR A 22 5.73 -0.42 -19.82
C TYR A 22 4.78 0.00 -18.69
N GLN A 23 3.85 -0.86 -18.29
CA GLN A 23 2.93 -0.59 -17.19
C GLN A 23 3.66 -0.59 -15.84
N GLU A 24 4.64 -1.47 -15.65
CA GLU A 24 5.51 -1.46 -14.47
C GLU A 24 6.32 -0.16 -14.40
N THR A 25 6.84 0.31 -15.53
CA THR A 25 7.59 1.56 -15.60
C THR A 25 6.74 2.80 -15.26
N LEU A 26 5.44 2.78 -15.53
CA LEU A 26 4.53 3.89 -15.19
C LEU A 26 4.20 3.95 -13.69
N GLY A 27 4.22 2.82 -13.00
CA GLY A 27 4.11 2.73 -11.55
C GLY A 27 5.45 3.01 -10.85
N ASP A 28 6.17 4.05 -11.29
CA ASP A 28 7.53 4.33 -10.89
C ASP A 28 7.62 5.32 -9.71
N LEU A 29 8.74 5.28 -9.03
CA LEU A 29 9.16 6.16 -7.93
C LEU A 29 8.99 7.65 -8.23
N HIS A 30 9.04 8.04 -9.50
CA HIS A 30 8.79 9.41 -9.97
C HIS A 30 7.41 9.95 -9.51
N ASN A 31 6.43 9.08 -9.35
CA ASN A 31 5.09 9.42 -8.88
C ASN A 31 4.85 8.99 -7.41
N LEU A 32 5.89 8.62 -6.69
CA LEU A 32 5.83 8.04 -5.35
C LEU A 32 5.01 6.74 -5.30
N LEU A 33 5.01 6.01 -6.40
CA LEU A 33 4.44 4.68 -6.53
C LEU A 33 5.58 3.68 -6.54
N GLY A 34 5.50 2.65 -5.71
CA GLY A 34 6.47 1.58 -5.65
C GLY A 34 6.08 0.39 -6.55
N ASP A 35 6.84 -0.68 -6.43
CA ASP A 35 6.54 -1.92 -7.10
C ASP A 35 5.18 -2.49 -6.63
N THR A 36 4.43 -3.04 -7.57
CA THR A 36 3.16 -3.71 -7.28
C THR A 36 3.39 -5.14 -6.81
N ASN A 37 2.41 -5.71 -6.11
CA ASN A 37 2.39 -7.14 -5.83
C ASN A 37 2.41 -7.94 -7.14
N VAL A 38 3.28 -8.92 -7.23
CA VAL A 38 3.47 -9.75 -8.44
C VAL A 38 3.30 -11.22 -8.10
N VAL A 39 2.52 -11.90 -8.93
CA VAL A 39 2.34 -13.36 -8.84
C VAL A 39 2.68 -14.00 -10.17
N SER A 40 3.61 -14.93 -10.15
CA SER A 40 3.94 -15.76 -11.32
C SER A 40 3.12 -17.05 -11.29
N ILE A 41 2.35 -17.28 -12.34
CA ILE A 41 1.46 -18.43 -12.47
C ILE A 41 1.94 -19.30 -13.63
N ARG A 42 1.98 -20.60 -13.40
CA ARG A 42 2.18 -21.60 -14.46
C ARG A 42 0.85 -22.28 -14.74
N VAL A 43 0.44 -22.24 -16.00
CA VAL A 43 -0.72 -23.01 -16.48
C VAL A 43 -0.22 -24.33 -17.06
N HIS A 44 -0.85 -25.44 -16.70
CA HIS A 44 -0.55 -26.79 -17.14
C HIS A 44 -1.42 -27.18 -18.34
N GLU A 45 -1.04 -28.27 -19.05
CA GLU A 45 -1.75 -28.73 -20.23
C GLU A 45 -3.19 -29.18 -19.95
N ASP A 46 -3.46 -29.62 -18.73
CA ASP A 46 -4.80 -30.02 -18.27
C ASP A 46 -5.69 -28.83 -17.88
N GLY A 47 -5.19 -27.58 -18.02
CA GLY A 47 -5.88 -26.35 -17.64
C GLY A 47 -5.79 -26.00 -16.15
N SER A 48 -5.13 -26.82 -15.34
CA SER A 48 -4.81 -26.46 -13.95
C SER A 48 -3.73 -25.41 -13.90
N TYR A 49 -3.55 -24.75 -12.74
CA TYR A 49 -2.49 -23.77 -12.55
C TYR A 49 -1.79 -23.96 -11.20
N SER A 50 -0.58 -23.46 -11.13
CA SER A 50 0.19 -23.39 -9.89
C SER A 50 0.87 -22.03 -9.73
N PHE A 51 0.96 -21.56 -8.51
CA PHE A 51 1.76 -20.38 -8.16
C PHE A 51 3.24 -20.81 -8.16
N VAL A 52 4.04 -20.09 -8.94
CA VAL A 52 5.48 -20.31 -9.04
C VAL A 52 6.25 -19.42 -8.09
N ARG A 53 5.82 -18.16 -7.99
CA ARG A 53 6.45 -17.13 -7.17
C ARG A 53 5.44 -16.05 -6.82
N GLU A 54 5.51 -15.59 -5.58
CA GLU A 54 4.84 -14.40 -5.09
C GLU A 54 5.91 -13.41 -4.65
N ILE A 55 5.72 -12.15 -5.01
CA ILE A 55 6.59 -11.04 -4.61
C ILE A 55 5.67 -9.96 -4.07
N GLU A 56 5.87 -9.59 -2.82
CA GLU A 56 5.21 -8.42 -2.25
C GLU A 56 5.78 -7.15 -2.87
N GLY A 57 4.90 -6.20 -3.16
CA GLY A 57 5.28 -4.87 -3.61
C GLY A 57 5.83 -4.01 -2.48
N ASP A 58 6.22 -2.80 -2.81
CA ASP A 58 6.77 -1.85 -1.86
C ASP A 58 5.74 -1.34 -0.86
N THR A 59 6.21 -1.03 0.34
CA THR A 59 5.45 -0.26 1.32
C THR A 59 5.64 1.25 1.12
N VAL A 60 4.78 2.06 1.74
CA VAL A 60 4.96 3.53 1.77
C VAL A 60 6.34 3.91 2.32
N ALA A 61 6.81 3.21 3.35
CA ALA A 61 8.13 3.45 3.93
C ALA A 61 9.26 3.13 2.93
N ASP A 62 9.13 2.06 2.14
CA ASP A 62 10.12 1.72 1.11
C ASP A 62 10.20 2.82 0.06
N VAL A 63 9.06 3.24 -0.48
CA VAL A 63 8.98 4.31 -1.50
C VAL A 63 9.59 5.62 -0.97
N LEU A 64 9.27 6.01 0.27
CA LEU A 64 9.86 7.19 0.89
C LEU A 64 11.38 7.08 1.02
N SER A 65 11.88 5.90 1.39
CA SER A 65 13.33 5.65 1.51
C SER A 65 14.05 5.78 0.18
N TYR A 66 13.46 5.35 -0.93
CA TYR A 66 14.02 5.49 -2.26
C TYR A 66 14.17 6.95 -2.71
N VAL A 67 13.32 7.83 -2.25
CA VAL A 67 13.36 9.28 -2.56
C VAL A 67 14.01 10.09 -1.43
N GLU A 68 14.90 9.46 -0.67
CA GLU A 68 15.77 10.08 0.34
C GLU A 68 15.05 10.62 1.61
N TYR A 69 13.81 10.20 1.86
CA TYR A 69 13.20 10.40 3.17
C TYR A 69 13.56 9.26 4.11
N ASP A 70 13.76 9.57 5.39
CA ASP A 70 13.95 8.56 6.43
C ASP A 70 12.63 8.34 7.19
N PRO A 71 11.92 7.21 6.96
CA PRO A 71 10.65 6.91 7.62
C PRO A 71 10.75 6.84 9.15
N LYS A 72 11.93 6.43 9.68
CA LYS A 72 12.15 6.38 11.13
C LYS A 72 12.28 7.77 11.72
N GLU A 73 13.00 8.66 11.05
CA GLU A 73 13.12 10.04 11.50
C GLU A 73 11.78 10.78 11.37
N MET A 74 11.03 10.55 10.28
CA MET A 74 9.67 11.08 10.11
C MET A 74 8.75 10.63 11.26
N THR A 75 8.77 9.34 11.61
CA THR A 75 7.98 8.80 12.72
C THR A 75 8.39 9.42 14.06
N LYS A 76 9.67 9.64 14.29
CA LYS A 76 10.19 10.30 15.49
C LYS A 76 9.75 11.76 15.57
N GLN A 77 9.83 12.51 14.47
CA GLN A 77 9.36 13.89 14.40
C GLN A 77 7.86 13.99 14.64
N PHE A 78 7.09 13.12 14.02
CA PHE A 78 5.64 13.05 14.22
C PHE A 78 5.27 12.73 15.67
N ARG A 79 6.00 11.81 16.30
CA ARG A 79 5.84 11.50 17.73
C ARG A 79 6.12 12.73 18.61
N ALA A 80 7.16 13.51 18.32
CA ALA A 80 7.48 14.72 19.07
C ALA A 80 6.36 15.77 18.95
N ILE A 81 5.75 15.91 17.76
CA ILE A 81 4.59 16.78 17.54
C ILE A 81 3.39 16.32 18.37
N ALA A 82 3.08 15.02 18.33
CA ALA A 82 1.97 14.45 19.10
C ALA A 82 2.17 14.58 20.62
N GLU A 83 3.41 14.46 21.11
CA GLU A 83 3.76 14.67 22.50
C GLU A 83 3.63 16.18 22.89
N GLN A 84 3.96 17.07 22.00
CA GLN A 84 3.73 18.50 22.23
C GLN A 84 2.24 18.81 22.32
N ALA A 85 1.43 18.22 21.44
CA ALA A 85 -0.03 18.40 21.45
C ALA A 85 -0.67 17.93 22.77
N ILE A 86 -0.11 16.91 23.44
CA ILE A 86 -0.54 16.52 24.81
C ILE A 86 -0.19 17.62 25.82
N ARG A 87 1.02 18.17 25.74
CA ARG A 87 1.46 19.24 26.69
C ARG A 87 0.62 20.50 26.54
N ASP A 88 0.12 20.74 25.33
CA ASP A 88 -0.71 21.90 25.00
C ASP A 88 -2.22 21.63 25.21
N ASP A 89 -2.57 20.50 25.84
CA ASP A 89 -3.96 20.05 26.09
C ASP A 89 -4.85 19.97 24.83
N LEU A 90 -4.24 19.73 23.64
CA LEU A 90 -4.95 19.60 22.37
C LEU A 90 -5.47 18.19 22.13
N ILE A 91 -4.76 17.18 22.64
CA ILE A 91 -5.13 15.76 22.54
C ILE A 91 -4.86 15.04 23.86
N THR A 92 -5.59 13.96 24.08
CA THR A 92 -5.37 13.08 25.23
C THR A 92 -4.27 12.04 24.93
N PRO A 93 -3.66 11.41 25.95
CA PRO A 93 -2.72 10.31 25.77
C PRO A 93 -3.30 9.11 25.02
N ARG A 94 -4.62 8.90 25.06
CA ARG A 94 -5.31 7.86 24.30
C ARG A 94 -5.33 8.21 22.81
N GLU A 95 -5.78 9.41 22.47
CA GLU A 95 -5.79 9.90 21.09
C GLU A 95 -4.39 9.90 20.47
N ARG A 96 -3.37 10.32 21.25
CA ARG A 96 -1.98 10.25 20.79
C ARG A 96 -1.60 8.81 20.38
N ARG A 97 -2.00 7.79 21.17
CA ARG A 97 -1.72 6.40 20.84
C ARG A 97 -2.41 5.97 19.56
N GLU A 98 -3.68 6.32 19.41
CA GLU A 98 -4.47 6.01 18.22
C GLU A 98 -3.85 6.66 16.97
N ILE A 99 -3.51 7.94 17.04
CA ILE A 99 -2.85 8.68 15.95
C ILE A 99 -1.50 8.06 15.58
N MET A 100 -0.68 7.69 16.57
CA MET A 100 0.62 7.07 16.30
C MET A 100 0.46 5.70 15.63
N ASN A 101 -0.49 4.88 16.08
CA ASN A 101 -0.76 3.60 15.46
C ASN A 101 -1.18 3.77 13.99
N MET A 102 -2.12 4.67 13.71
CA MET A 102 -2.56 4.96 12.34
C MET A 102 -1.40 5.44 11.45
N TYR A 103 -0.52 6.28 11.98
CA TYR A 103 0.65 6.76 11.24
C TYR A 103 1.62 5.63 10.91
N GLU A 104 1.94 4.79 11.91
CA GLU A 104 2.86 3.65 11.73
C GLU A 104 2.26 2.55 10.84
N GLU A 105 0.94 2.33 10.91
CA GLU A 105 0.22 1.44 9.98
C GLU A 105 0.27 1.99 8.56
N GLY A 106 0.04 3.29 8.37
CA GLY A 106 0.14 3.94 7.06
C GLY A 106 1.53 3.80 6.44
N MET A 107 2.60 3.89 7.23
CA MET A 107 3.98 3.69 6.75
C MET A 107 4.24 2.26 6.28
N ARG A 108 3.58 1.26 6.88
CA ARG A 108 3.66 -0.15 6.47
C ARG A 108 2.68 -0.52 5.38
N GLY A 109 1.76 0.39 5.06
CA GLY A 109 0.73 0.16 4.05
C GLY A 109 1.31 0.09 2.64
N TYR A 110 0.53 -0.54 1.77
CA TYR A 110 0.80 -0.63 0.35
C TYR A 110 0.52 0.73 -0.32
N PRO A 111 1.37 1.24 -1.24
CA PRO A 111 1.19 2.58 -1.82
C PRO A 111 0.05 2.68 -2.82
N TYR A 112 -0.59 1.57 -3.14
CA TYR A 112 -1.77 1.52 -3.99
C TYR A 112 -3.03 1.35 -3.15
N PHE A 113 -4.19 1.49 -3.80
CA PHE A 113 -5.46 1.39 -3.11
C PHE A 113 -5.71 -0.04 -2.61
N GLU A 114 -5.86 -0.19 -1.32
CA GLU A 114 -6.29 -1.44 -0.68
C GLU A 114 -7.65 -1.24 -0.01
N GLN A 115 -8.52 -2.24 -0.16
CA GLN A 115 -9.75 -2.26 0.58
C GLN A 115 -9.48 -2.88 1.96
N TYR A 116 -9.49 -2.06 3.02
CA TYR A 116 -9.44 -2.59 4.37
C TYR A 116 -10.68 -3.47 4.60
N ARG A 117 -10.47 -4.76 4.69
CA ARG A 117 -11.51 -5.65 5.22
C ARG A 117 -11.53 -5.45 6.73
N SER A 118 -12.55 -4.73 7.20
CA SER A 118 -12.89 -4.59 8.62
C SER A 118 -13.32 -5.92 9.21
#